data_710fdb059e4e8054c23c1922deac1328
#
_entry.id   710fdb059e4e8054c23c1922deac1328
#
_cell.length_a   1.000
_cell.length_b   1.000
_cell.length_c   1.000
_cell.angle_alpha   90.00
_cell.angle_beta   90.00
_cell.angle_gamma   90.00
#
_symmetry.space_group_name_H-M   'P 1'
#
loop_
_entity.id
_entity.type
_entity.pdbx_description
1 polymer ?
#
loop_
_entity_poly.entity_id
_entity_poly.type
_entity_poly.pdbx_seq_one_letter_code
_entity_poly.pdbx_strand_id
1 'polypeptide(L)'
;MCIRDSNEPKDWQLGFQKSASKSMDDIVWFHDYMLVPIITAITAFVLFLLLYVCVRYRASKNQVPSTTSHNTLIEVIWTLVPCLILIVMAVPSFKVLYSQDEIPKADVTIKAIGYQWYWGYEYPDENIIFDSYMIDEKDLKENQPRLLAVDNAVYVPVNKVVKVMITANDVLHAWALPSFGVKRDAIPGRINETWFKADRTGTFYGQCSE
;
A
#
# COMPACT_ATOMS: atom_id res chain seq x y z
N MET A 1 2.88 5.85 31.19
CA MET A 1 2.79 4.50 30.58
C MET A 1 2.54 4.71 29.10
N CYS A 2 3.61 4.79 28.32
CA CYS A 2 3.48 4.95 26.86
C CYS A 2 3.07 3.60 26.29
N ILE A 3 1.83 3.47 25.88
CA ILE A 3 1.39 2.34 25.07
C ILE A 3 2.09 2.52 23.73
N ARG A 4 3.05 1.67 23.41
CA ARG A 4 3.66 1.53 22.10
C ARG A 4 2.60 1.05 21.12
N ASP A 5 1.77 1.93 20.62
CA ASP A 5 1.11 1.71 19.33
C ASP A 5 2.18 1.96 18.26
N SER A 6 2.97 0.94 17.98
CA SER A 6 4.03 1.04 16.99
C SER A 6 3.39 1.20 15.60
N ASN A 7 3.47 2.42 15.06
CA ASN A 7 3.13 2.71 13.67
C ASN A 7 4.35 2.44 12.77
N GLU A 8 5.13 1.45 13.14
CA GLU A 8 6.32 0.94 12.45
C GLU A 8 6.09 -0.49 11.98
N PRO A 9 6.82 -0.97 10.99
CA PRO A 9 6.82 -2.37 10.58
C PRO A 9 7.22 -3.28 11.76
N LYS A 10 6.60 -4.47 11.84
CA LYS A 10 6.94 -5.50 12.83
C LYS A 10 7.67 -6.63 12.15
N ASP A 11 8.57 -7.29 12.86
CA ASP A 11 9.26 -8.46 12.38
C ASP A 11 8.26 -9.54 11.92
N TRP A 12 8.49 -10.10 10.73
CA TRP A 12 7.63 -11.14 10.12
C TRP A 12 6.16 -10.73 9.91
N GLN A 13 5.87 -9.46 9.80
CA GLN A 13 4.52 -8.94 9.59
C GLN A 13 3.93 -9.47 8.27
N LEU A 14 2.80 -10.18 8.35
CA LEU A 14 2.06 -10.70 7.19
C LEU A 14 0.95 -9.76 6.70
N GLY A 15 0.49 -8.85 7.54
CA GLY A 15 -0.56 -7.89 7.20
C GLY A 15 -0.04 -6.47 7.11
N PHE A 16 -0.96 -5.53 6.88
CA PHE A 16 -0.64 -4.11 6.87
C PHE A 16 -0.34 -3.56 8.28
N GLN A 17 0.31 -2.41 8.32
CA GLN A 17 0.42 -1.62 9.55
C GLN A 17 -0.97 -1.17 10.02
N LYS A 18 -1.08 -0.87 11.32
CA LYS A 18 -2.33 -0.37 11.88
C LYS A 18 -2.76 0.91 11.16
N SER A 19 -3.99 0.92 10.67
CA SER A 19 -4.56 2.08 9.98
C SER A 19 -4.59 3.32 10.87
N ALA A 20 -4.39 4.48 10.26
CA ALA A 20 -4.49 5.79 10.88
C ALA A 20 -5.26 6.80 9.99
N SER A 21 -5.97 6.30 8.98
CA SER A 21 -6.80 7.10 8.09
C SER A 21 -7.95 6.27 7.50
N LYS A 22 -9.01 6.95 7.08
CA LYS A 22 -10.13 6.31 6.38
C LYS A 22 -9.68 5.64 5.07
N SER A 23 -8.74 6.24 4.34
CA SER A 23 -8.19 5.65 3.10
C SER A 23 -7.51 4.31 3.38
N MET A 24 -6.73 4.22 4.45
CA MET A 24 -6.07 2.96 4.82
C MET A 24 -7.08 1.92 5.32
N ASP A 25 -8.14 2.31 6.05
CA ASP A 25 -9.22 1.40 6.43
C ASP A 25 -9.89 0.77 5.22
N ASP A 26 -10.18 1.56 4.18
CA ASP A 26 -10.81 1.09 2.96
C ASP A 26 -9.88 0.15 2.17
N ILE A 27 -8.57 0.42 2.15
CA ILE A 27 -7.54 -0.47 1.56
C ILE A 27 -7.49 -1.81 2.30
N VAL A 28 -7.40 -1.78 3.64
CA VAL A 28 -7.35 -2.99 4.48
C VAL A 28 -8.62 -3.81 4.30
N TRP A 29 -9.80 -3.16 4.31
CA TRP A 29 -11.06 -3.85 4.10
C TRP A 29 -11.09 -4.55 2.72
N PHE A 30 -10.74 -3.84 1.65
CA PHE A 30 -10.71 -4.41 0.30
C PHE A 30 -9.74 -5.59 0.20
N HIS A 31 -8.55 -5.45 0.77
CA HIS A 31 -7.54 -6.49 0.77
C HIS A 31 -7.96 -7.73 1.57
N ASP A 32 -8.33 -7.54 2.83
CA ASP A 32 -8.52 -8.67 3.77
C ASP A 32 -9.86 -9.40 3.54
N TYR A 33 -10.92 -8.67 3.18
CA TYR A 33 -12.26 -9.25 3.04
C TYR A 33 -12.66 -9.57 1.60
N MET A 34 -11.94 -9.08 0.61
CA MET A 34 -12.26 -9.33 -0.78
C MET A 34 -11.10 -9.97 -1.54
N LEU A 35 -9.94 -9.32 -1.62
CA LEU A 35 -8.83 -9.80 -2.41
C LEU A 35 -8.26 -11.12 -1.87
N VAL A 36 -7.87 -11.17 -0.60
CA VAL A 36 -7.25 -12.36 0.01
C VAL A 36 -8.18 -13.59 -0.04
N PRO A 37 -9.48 -13.53 0.31
CA PRO A 37 -10.38 -14.67 0.17
C PRO A 37 -10.50 -15.18 -1.28
N ILE A 38 -10.60 -14.28 -2.26
CA ILE A 38 -10.71 -14.64 -3.67
C ILE A 38 -9.44 -15.35 -4.16
N ILE A 39 -8.25 -14.76 -3.93
CA ILE A 39 -6.99 -15.37 -4.37
C ILE A 39 -6.71 -16.69 -3.64
N THR A 40 -7.07 -16.79 -2.38
CA THR A 40 -6.95 -18.03 -1.60
C THR A 40 -7.85 -19.12 -2.15
N ALA A 41 -9.11 -18.80 -2.46
CA ALA A 41 -10.04 -19.75 -3.07
C ALA A 41 -9.56 -20.24 -4.45
N ILE A 42 -9.07 -19.33 -5.29
CA ILE A 42 -8.49 -19.68 -6.61
C ILE A 42 -7.27 -20.59 -6.43
N THR A 43 -6.35 -20.21 -5.53
CA THR A 43 -5.13 -21.00 -5.27
C THR A 43 -5.46 -22.40 -4.74
N ALA A 44 -6.38 -22.50 -3.79
CA ALA A 44 -6.85 -23.79 -3.26
C ALA A 44 -7.52 -24.64 -4.33
N PHE A 45 -8.35 -24.03 -5.20
CA PHE A 45 -8.99 -24.72 -6.31
C PHE A 45 -7.97 -25.27 -7.31
N VAL A 46 -7.00 -24.46 -7.73
CA VAL A 46 -5.94 -24.91 -8.65
C VAL A 46 -5.09 -26.01 -8.03
N LEU A 47 -4.72 -25.86 -6.76
CA LEU A 47 -3.99 -26.90 -6.02
C LEU A 47 -4.79 -28.21 -5.99
N PHE A 48 -6.09 -28.16 -5.68
CA PHE A 48 -6.98 -29.31 -5.71
C PHE A 48 -6.97 -30.00 -7.07
N LEU A 49 -7.11 -29.23 -8.17
CA LEU A 49 -7.08 -29.79 -9.53
C LEU A 49 -5.76 -30.46 -9.86
N LEU A 50 -4.61 -29.84 -9.46
CA LEU A 50 -3.29 -30.43 -9.68
C LEU A 50 -3.14 -31.76 -8.92
N LEU A 51 -3.52 -31.79 -7.65
CA LEU A 51 -3.48 -33.02 -6.85
C LEU A 51 -4.41 -34.09 -7.41
N TYR A 52 -5.62 -33.69 -7.83
CA TYR A 52 -6.58 -34.60 -8.48
C TYR A 52 -5.99 -35.23 -9.75
N VAL A 53 -5.38 -34.42 -10.62
CA VAL A 53 -4.74 -34.91 -11.85
C VAL A 53 -3.61 -35.87 -11.53
N CYS A 54 -2.71 -35.52 -10.61
CA CYS A 54 -1.59 -36.37 -10.20
C CYS A 54 -2.04 -37.72 -9.63
N VAL A 55 -3.11 -37.76 -8.84
CA VAL A 55 -3.60 -38.99 -8.22
C VAL A 55 -4.46 -39.80 -9.17
N ARG A 56 -5.42 -39.13 -9.87
CA ARG A 56 -6.43 -39.80 -10.69
C ARG A 56 -5.88 -40.28 -12.04
N TYR A 57 -5.01 -39.50 -12.67
CA TYR A 57 -4.50 -39.73 -14.01
C TYR A 57 -3.05 -40.24 -14.06
N ARG A 58 -2.53 -40.78 -12.97
CA ARG A 58 -1.20 -41.41 -12.96
C ARG A 58 -1.13 -42.60 -13.92
N ALA A 59 -0.01 -42.81 -14.56
CA ALA A 59 0.22 -43.85 -15.58
C ALA A 59 -0.21 -45.27 -15.13
N SER A 60 0.00 -45.64 -13.85
CA SER A 60 -0.44 -46.91 -13.31
C SER A 60 -1.95 -47.14 -13.29
N LYS A 61 -2.75 -46.09 -13.33
CA LYS A 61 -4.23 -46.15 -13.35
C LYS A 61 -4.85 -45.83 -14.71
N ASN A 62 -4.13 -45.16 -15.60
CA ASN A 62 -4.60 -44.75 -16.93
C ASN A 62 -3.64 -45.27 -18.02
N GLN A 63 -3.81 -46.50 -18.37
CA GLN A 63 -3.00 -47.14 -19.41
C GLN A 63 -3.40 -46.68 -20.82
N VAL A 64 -4.69 -46.29 -21.00
CA VAL A 64 -5.21 -45.76 -22.24
C VAL A 64 -5.75 -44.35 -21.99
N PRO A 65 -5.08 -43.30 -22.49
CA PRO A 65 -5.54 -41.95 -22.32
C PRO A 65 -6.81 -41.64 -23.11
N SER A 66 -7.61 -40.71 -22.60
CA SER A 66 -8.79 -40.21 -23.35
C SER A 66 -8.37 -39.41 -24.59
N THR A 67 -9.15 -39.53 -25.65
CA THR A 67 -8.96 -38.78 -26.91
C THR A 67 -9.70 -37.43 -26.88
N THR A 68 -10.45 -37.11 -25.82
CA THR A 68 -11.16 -35.83 -25.70
C THR A 68 -10.15 -34.70 -25.56
N SER A 69 -10.10 -33.80 -26.53
CA SER A 69 -9.12 -32.69 -26.60
C SER A 69 -9.70 -31.32 -26.28
N HIS A 70 -11.02 -31.16 -26.29
CA HIS A 70 -11.66 -29.87 -25.99
C HIS A 70 -13.09 -30.06 -25.43
N ASN A 71 -13.59 -29.01 -24.75
CA ASN A 71 -14.96 -28.94 -24.29
C ASN A 71 -15.39 -27.46 -24.24
N THR A 72 -16.16 -27.04 -25.24
CA THR A 72 -16.58 -25.64 -25.42
C THR A 72 -17.30 -25.07 -24.20
N LEU A 73 -18.11 -25.87 -23.49
CA LEU A 73 -18.79 -25.38 -22.29
C LEU A 73 -17.81 -25.01 -21.20
N ILE A 74 -16.82 -25.86 -20.95
CA ILE A 74 -15.77 -25.59 -19.94
C ILE A 74 -14.96 -24.37 -20.37
N GLU A 75 -14.62 -24.22 -21.63
CA GLU A 75 -13.88 -23.08 -22.17
C GLU A 75 -14.63 -21.76 -21.97
N VAL A 76 -15.92 -21.73 -22.22
CA VAL A 76 -16.77 -20.56 -21.93
C VAL A 76 -16.79 -20.26 -20.42
N ILE A 77 -16.93 -21.29 -19.57
CA ILE A 77 -16.96 -21.10 -18.12
C ILE A 77 -15.65 -20.53 -17.61
N TRP A 78 -14.48 -21.10 -17.99
CA TRP A 78 -13.20 -20.60 -17.49
C TRP A 78 -12.80 -19.24 -18.05
N THR A 79 -13.46 -18.76 -19.11
CA THR A 79 -13.32 -17.39 -19.62
C THR A 79 -14.23 -16.42 -18.88
N LEU A 80 -15.51 -16.76 -18.74
CA LEU A 80 -16.49 -15.85 -18.15
C LEU A 80 -16.32 -15.68 -16.62
N VAL A 81 -16.01 -16.77 -15.91
CA VAL A 81 -15.91 -16.71 -14.43
C VAL A 81 -14.79 -15.74 -13.97
N PRO A 82 -13.55 -15.80 -14.48
CA PRO A 82 -12.53 -14.81 -14.15
C PRO A 82 -12.92 -13.38 -14.53
N CYS A 83 -13.55 -13.16 -15.68
CA CYS A 83 -14.04 -11.84 -16.07
C CYS A 83 -15.07 -11.28 -15.08
N LEU A 84 -16.02 -12.11 -14.61
CA LEU A 84 -17.00 -11.70 -13.62
C LEU A 84 -16.36 -11.39 -12.26
N ILE A 85 -15.37 -12.18 -11.83
CA ILE A 85 -14.61 -11.92 -10.61
C ILE A 85 -13.92 -10.55 -10.71
N LEU A 86 -13.25 -10.24 -11.82
CA LEU A 86 -12.60 -8.95 -12.04
C LEU A 86 -13.59 -7.79 -12.03
N ILE A 87 -14.77 -7.92 -12.64
CA ILE A 87 -15.82 -6.90 -12.65
C ILE A 87 -16.30 -6.63 -11.21
N VAL A 88 -16.54 -7.68 -10.43
CA VAL A 88 -16.97 -7.54 -9.04
C VAL A 88 -15.91 -6.84 -8.19
N MET A 89 -14.63 -7.13 -8.41
CA MET A 89 -13.51 -6.49 -7.70
C MET A 89 -13.27 -5.05 -8.16
N ALA A 90 -13.52 -4.74 -9.43
CA ALA A 90 -13.25 -3.42 -9.99
C ALA A 90 -14.04 -2.30 -9.29
N VAL A 91 -15.32 -2.55 -8.95
CA VAL A 91 -16.19 -1.52 -8.34
C VAL A 91 -15.62 -0.97 -7.03
N PRO A 92 -15.34 -1.78 -5.99
CA PRO A 92 -14.74 -1.26 -4.75
C PRO A 92 -13.29 -0.78 -4.95
N SER A 93 -12.51 -1.41 -5.84
CA SER A 93 -11.15 -0.98 -6.14
C SER A 93 -11.11 0.43 -6.73
N PHE A 94 -11.94 0.72 -7.73
CA PHE A 94 -12.04 2.08 -8.29
C PHE A 94 -12.57 3.09 -7.29
N LYS A 95 -13.48 2.70 -6.38
CA LYS A 95 -13.93 3.60 -5.32
C LYS A 95 -12.77 4.05 -4.42
N VAL A 96 -11.90 3.12 -4.03
CA VAL A 96 -10.70 3.43 -3.23
C VAL A 96 -9.75 4.33 -4.05
N LEU A 97 -9.49 3.99 -5.32
CA LEU A 97 -8.59 4.74 -6.19
C LEU A 97 -9.05 6.20 -6.35
N TYR A 98 -10.30 6.43 -6.73
CA TYR A 98 -10.83 7.78 -6.94
C TYR A 98 -10.93 8.58 -5.65
N SER A 99 -11.20 7.94 -4.51
CA SER A 99 -11.21 8.64 -3.21
C SER A 99 -9.85 9.19 -2.80
N GLN A 100 -8.75 8.64 -3.33
CA GLN A 100 -7.40 9.14 -3.10
C GLN A 100 -6.99 10.27 -4.07
N ASP A 101 -7.58 10.28 -5.27
CA ASP A 101 -7.28 11.30 -6.29
C ASP A 101 -8.12 12.59 -6.10
N GLU A 102 -9.31 12.48 -5.53
CA GLU A 102 -10.16 13.65 -5.24
C GLU A 102 -9.73 14.29 -3.91
N ILE A 103 -8.95 15.37 -4.00
CA ILE A 103 -8.44 16.08 -2.82
C ILE A 103 -9.55 17.00 -2.25
N PRO A 104 -10.02 16.75 -1.02
CA PRO A 104 -10.96 17.65 -0.35
C PRO A 104 -10.33 19.03 -0.08
N LYS A 105 -11.12 20.00 0.35
CA LYS A 105 -10.57 21.30 0.78
C LYS A 105 -9.54 21.06 1.88
N ALA A 106 -8.28 21.39 1.58
CA ALA A 106 -7.18 21.23 2.52
C ALA A 106 -7.28 22.24 3.68
N ASP A 107 -6.99 21.77 4.88
CA ASP A 107 -6.79 22.60 6.07
C ASP A 107 -5.32 22.99 6.21
N VAL A 108 -4.39 22.11 5.76
CA VAL A 108 -2.95 22.31 5.79
C VAL A 108 -2.36 21.82 4.48
N THR A 109 -1.38 22.56 3.94
CA THR A 109 -0.62 22.17 2.76
C THR A 109 0.84 21.94 3.13
N ILE A 110 1.41 20.83 2.67
CA ILE A 110 2.83 20.49 2.83
C ILE A 110 3.40 20.20 1.45
N LYS A 111 4.64 20.63 1.19
CA LYS A 111 5.40 20.23 0.05
C LYS A 111 6.55 19.33 0.49
N ALA A 112 6.66 18.15 -0.08
CA ALA A 112 7.74 17.18 0.13
C ALA A 112 8.61 17.12 -1.11
N ILE A 113 9.92 17.30 -0.94
CA ILE A 113 10.91 17.33 -2.02
C ILE A 113 11.93 16.24 -1.75
N GLY A 114 12.02 15.27 -2.67
CA GLY A 114 13.00 14.18 -2.58
C GLY A 114 14.40 14.63 -3.01
N TYR A 115 15.40 14.22 -2.24
CA TYR A 115 16.83 14.39 -2.52
C TYR A 115 17.59 13.09 -2.21
N GLN A 116 18.74 12.89 -2.78
CA GLN A 116 19.68 11.81 -2.44
C GLN A 116 20.53 12.26 -1.23
N TRP A 117 20.29 11.81 0.01
CA TRP A 117 19.33 10.80 0.49
C TRP A 117 18.63 11.37 1.71
N TYR A 118 17.77 12.36 1.51
CA TYR A 118 16.98 13.01 2.54
C TYR A 118 15.70 13.60 1.93
N TRP A 119 14.80 14.11 2.76
CA TRP A 119 13.60 14.81 2.33
C TRP A 119 13.62 16.26 2.80
N GLY A 120 13.36 17.19 1.88
CA GLY A 120 13.04 18.57 2.21
C GLY A 120 11.52 18.74 2.39
N TYR A 121 11.14 19.55 3.38
CA TYR A 121 9.74 19.87 3.64
C TYR A 121 9.52 21.37 3.69
N GLU A 122 8.41 21.80 3.09
CA GLU A 122 7.96 23.17 3.12
C GLU A 122 6.50 23.20 3.60
N TYR A 123 6.16 24.13 4.50
CA TYR A 123 4.79 24.52 4.84
C TYR A 123 4.56 25.90 4.22
N PRO A 124 3.97 25.99 3.01
CA PRO A 124 3.89 27.25 2.25
C PRO A 124 3.09 28.32 2.99
N ASP A 125 2.04 27.93 3.72
CA ASP A 125 1.16 28.85 4.43
C ASP A 125 1.84 29.48 5.66
N GLU A 126 2.77 28.78 6.29
CA GLU A 126 3.52 29.19 7.50
C GLU A 126 4.93 29.71 7.18
N ASN A 127 5.40 29.60 5.94
CA ASN A 127 6.78 29.91 5.53
C ASN A 127 7.84 29.15 6.34
N ILE A 128 7.57 27.88 6.65
CA ILE A 128 8.52 26.99 7.34
C ILE A 128 9.16 26.08 6.32
N ILE A 129 10.50 26.00 6.33
CA ILE A 129 11.28 25.11 5.46
C ILE A 129 12.32 24.41 6.32
N PHE A 130 12.46 23.09 6.16
CA PHE A 130 13.48 22.30 6.84
C PHE A 130 13.80 21.03 6.08
N ASP A 131 14.97 20.47 6.34
CA ASP A 131 15.38 19.17 5.85
C ASP A 131 15.21 18.10 6.95
N SER A 132 14.95 16.88 6.51
CA SER A 132 14.72 15.71 7.36
C SER A 132 15.70 14.61 6.95
N TYR A 133 16.72 14.39 7.77
CA TYR A 133 17.74 13.36 7.55
C TYR A 133 17.46 12.13 8.42
N MET A 134 17.74 10.97 7.88
CA MET A 134 17.70 9.73 8.65
C MET A 134 18.81 9.74 9.70
N ILE A 135 18.47 9.37 10.94
CA ILE A 135 19.43 9.31 12.05
C ILE A 135 20.32 8.08 11.87
N ASP A 136 21.64 8.28 11.99
CA ASP A 136 22.63 7.19 11.99
C ASP A 136 22.38 6.23 13.16
N GLU A 137 22.64 4.93 12.94
CA GLU A 137 22.39 3.87 13.93
C GLU A 137 23.08 4.12 15.28
N LYS A 138 24.27 4.72 15.28
CA LYS A 138 25.05 5.09 16.47
C LYS A 138 24.42 6.21 17.30
N ASP A 139 23.56 7.05 16.69
CA ASP A 139 22.96 8.24 17.30
C ASP A 139 21.48 8.01 17.66
N LEU A 140 20.94 6.80 17.40
CA LEU A 140 19.56 6.41 17.73
C LEU A 140 19.33 6.40 19.25
N LYS A 141 18.19 6.93 19.65
CA LYS A 141 17.68 6.84 21.04
C LYS A 141 16.94 5.51 21.25
N GLU A 142 16.80 5.07 22.48
CA GLU A 142 16.23 3.77 22.88
C GLU A 142 14.84 3.44 22.29
N ASN A 143 14.06 4.44 21.88
CA ASN A 143 12.71 4.25 21.32
C ASN A 143 12.58 4.69 19.85
N GLN A 144 13.69 4.88 19.16
CA GLN A 144 13.69 5.27 17.75
C GLN A 144 13.93 4.04 16.85
N PRO A 145 13.07 3.78 15.86
CA PRO A 145 13.26 2.64 14.97
C PRO A 145 14.42 2.88 14.01
N ARG A 146 15.24 1.85 13.86
CA ARG A 146 16.36 1.82 12.92
C ARG A 146 15.85 2.04 11.49
N LEU A 147 16.54 2.86 10.70
CA LEU A 147 16.25 3.18 9.30
C LEU A 147 14.94 3.97 9.05
N LEU A 148 14.24 4.39 10.11
CA LEU A 148 12.99 5.12 9.98
C LEU A 148 12.98 6.43 10.78
N ALA A 149 13.80 6.51 11.83
CA ALA A 149 13.89 7.71 12.64
C ALA A 149 14.63 8.83 11.89
N VAL A 150 14.13 10.05 12.05
CA VAL A 150 14.69 11.25 11.44
C VAL A 150 14.99 12.31 12.51
N ASP A 151 15.87 13.23 12.18
CA ASP A 151 16.23 14.38 13.04
C ASP A 151 15.09 15.39 13.15
N ASN A 152 14.43 15.72 12.04
CA ASN A 152 13.32 16.66 11.95
C ASN A 152 12.08 15.98 11.40
N ALA A 153 11.06 15.80 12.24
CA ALA A 153 9.80 15.20 11.85
C ALA A 153 8.82 16.23 11.27
N VAL A 154 7.95 15.79 10.38
CA VAL A 154 6.81 16.55 9.88
C VAL A 154 5.67 16.49 10.91
N TYR A 155 5.10 17.63 11.28
CA TYR A 155 3.99 17.74 12.23
C TYR A 155 2.69 18.14 11.53
N VAL A 156 1.64 17.38 11.75
CA VAL A 156 0.31 17.66 11.18
C VAL A 156 -0.77 17.56 12.25
N PRO A 157 -1.83 18.37 12.15
CA PRO A 157 -2.94 18.31 13.10
C PRO A 157 -3.83 17.08 12.85
N VAL A 158 -4.29 16.47 13.95
CA VAL A 158 -5.26 15.36 13.89
C VAL A 158 -6.63 15.85 13.40
N ASN A 159 -7.38 15.01 12.71
CA ASN A 159 -8.71 15.28 12.15
C ASN A 159 -8.77 16.44 11.14
N LYS A 160 -7.64 16.85 10.58
CA LYS A 160 -7.55 17.86 9.52
C LYS A 160 -7.12 17.24 8.20
N VAL A 161 -7.61 17.80 7.09
CA VAL A 161 -7.20 17.38 5.74
C VAL A 161 -5.85 17.99 5.44
N VAL A 162 -4.85 17.12 5.25
CA VAL A 162 -3.49 17.50 4.87
C VAL A 162 -3.29 17.18 3.40
N LYS A 163 -3.05 18.22 2.59
CA LYS A 163 -2.62 18.09 1.20
C LYS A 163 -1.11 18.00 1.16
N VAL A 164 -0.58 17.03 0.44
CA VAL A 164 0.87 16.91 0.22
C VAL A 164 1.18 17.06 -1.26
N MET A 165 1.97 18.09 -1.59
CA MET A 165 2.55 18.30 -2.91
C MET A 165 3.91 17.61 -2.93
N ILE A 166 4.18 16.76 -3.91
CA ILE A 166 5.34 15.87 -3.91
C ILE A 166 6.11 16.05 -5.21
N THR A 167 7.40 16.33 -5.09
CA THR A 167 8.33 16.46 -6.21
C THR A 167 9.73 15.96 -5.81
N ALA A 168 10.66 15.93 -6.75
CA ALA A 168 12.06 15.63 -6.48
C ALA A 168 12.95 16.67 -7.16
N ASN A 169 14.17 16.83 -6.64
CA ASN A 169 15.15 17.77 -7.16
C ASN A 169 16.22 17.11 -8.04
N ASP A 170 16.45 15.83 -7.87
CA ASP A 170 17.55 15.09 -8.51
C ASP A 170 17.07 13.89 -9.32
N VAL A 171 16.70 12.79 -8.70
CA VAL A 171 16.24 11.54 -9.32
C VAL A 171 14.79 11.24 -8.92
N LEU A 172 14.24 10.13 -9.39
CA LEU A 172 12.93 9.64 -8.95
C LEU A 172 13.03 9.19 -7.49
N HIS A 173 12.01 9.55 -6.70
CA HIS A 173 11.76 9.09 -5.35
C HIS A 173 10.29 8.75 -5.21
N ALA A 174 9.88 8.08 -4.12
CA ALA A 174 8.48 7.86 -3.81
C ALA A 174 8.21 8.15 -2.34
N TRP A 175 7.38 9.14 -2.08
CA TRP A 175 6.94 9.47 -0.72
C TRP A 175 5.85 8.50 -0.28
N ALA A 176 6.12 7.75 0.79
CA ALA A 176 5.19 6.72 1.28
C ALA A 176 4.95 6.85 2.77
N LEU A 177 3.68 6.71 3.18
CA LEU A 177 3.24 6.72 4.57
C LEU A 177 2.23 5.57 4.76
N PRO A 178 2.71 4.34 5.05
CA PRO A 178 1.89 3.12 5.01
C PRO A 178 0.68 3.14 5.94
N SER A 179 0.80 3.65 7.17
CA SER A 179 -0.32 3.73 8.12
C SER A 179 -1.48 4.60 7.62
N PHE A 180 -1.24 5.50 6.67
CA PHE A 180 -2.27 6.34 6.05
C PHE A 180 -2.73 5.83 4.67
N GLY A 181 -2.10 4.76 4.16
CA GLY A 181 -2.40 4.22 2.84
C GLY A 181 -1.95 5.12 1.69
N VAL A 182 -0.94 5.94 1.92
CA VAL A 182 -0.44 6.90 0.92
C VAL A 182 0.90 6.46 0.38
N LYS A 183 1.02 6.46 -0.94
CA LYS A 183 2.28 6.36 -1.70
C LYS A 183 2.14 7.15 -2.99
N ARG A 184 3.08 8.05 -3.25
CA ARG A 184 3.08 8.87 -4.47
C ARG A 184 4.50 9.17 -4.92
N ASP A 185 4.76 9.00 -6.22
CA ASP A 185 6.07 9.24 -6.81
C ASP A 185 6.44 10.72 -6.77
N ALA A 186 7.69 11.00 -6.44
CA ALA A 186 8.34 12.27 -6.49
C ALA A 186 9.20 12.36 -7.76
N ILE A 187 8.73 13.10 -8.77
CA ILE A 187 9.30 13.14 -10.11
C ILE A 187 9.94 14.52 -10.32
N PRO A 188 11.22 14.61 -10.72
CA PRO A 188 11.85 15.89 -11.06
C PRO A 188 11.08 16.65 -12.15
N GLY A 189 10.82 17.94 -11.92
CA GLY A 189 10.08 18.78 -12.85
C GLY A 189 8.56 18.61 -12.88
N ARG A 190 8.01 17.72 -12.04
CA ARG A 190 6.56 17.50 -11.88
C ARG A 190 6.16 17.58 -10.42
N ILE A 191 5.01 18.19 -10.15
CA ILE A 191 4.40 18.17 -8.82
C ILE A 191 3.22 17.18 -8.86
N ASN A 192 3.34 16.09 -8.12
CA ASN A 192 2.26 15.18 -7.83
C ASN A 192 1.56 15.61 -6.54
N GLU A 193 0.29 15.28 -6.42
CA GLU A 193 -0.49 15.64 -5.24
C GLU A 193 -1.16 14.41 -4.63
N THR A 194 -1.29 14.43 -3.32
CA THR A 194 -2.04 13.46 -2.55
C THR A 194 -2.59 14.12 -1.30
N TRP A 195 -3.39 13.40 -0.53
CA TRP A 195 -3.92 13.90 0.72
C TRP A 195 -4.13 12.77 1.72
N PHE A 196 -4.19 13.14 2.99
CA PHE A 196 -4.60 12.25 4.05
C PHE A 196 -5.25 13.04 5.19
N LYS A 197 -5.95 12.32 6.06
CA LYS A 197 -6.50 12.85 7.30
C LYS A 197 -6.19 11.87 8.42
N ALA A 198 -5.34 12.30 9.36
CA ALA A 198 -5.01 11.50 10.54
C ALA A 198 -6.24 11.39 11.45
N ASP A 199 -6.63 10.18 11.83
CA ASP A 199 -7.76 9.89 12.73
C ASP A 199 -7.34 9.84 14.20
N ARG A 200 -6.04 9.73 14.48
CA ARG A 200 -5.47 9.64 15.82
C ARG A 200 -4.10 10.30 15.91
N THR A 201 -3.72 10.66 17.13
CA THR A 201 -2.38 11.18 17.43
C THR A 201 -1.35 10.05 17.51
N GLY A 202 -0.09 10.35 17.23
CA GLY A 202 1.03 9.40 17.31
C GLY A 202 2.17 9.81 16.42
N THR A 203 3.25 9.03 16.45
CA THR A 203 4.35 9.12 15.49
C THR A 203 4.17 8.04 14.44
N PHE A 204 4.23 8.41 13.18
CA PHE A 204 4.06 7.52 12.04
C PHE A 204 5.32 7.56 11.19
N TYR A 205 5.69 6.42 10.63
CA TYR A 205 6.92 6.28 9.86
C TYR A 205 6.62 5.98 8.41
N GLY A 206 7.38 6.63 7.54
CA GLY A 206 7.39 6.39 6.10
C GLY A 206 8.80 6.14 5.62
N GLN A 207 8.93 5.60 4.42
CA GLN A 207 10.21 5.30 3.81
C GLN A 207 10.11 5.54 2.31
N CYS A 208 11.18 6.06 1.70
CA CYS A 208 11.27 6.16 0.26
C CYS A 208 11.09 4.77 -0.37
N SER A 209 10.25 4.68 -1.39
CA SER A 209 9.89 3.42 -2.04
C SER A 209 10.44 3.28 -3.46
N GLU A 210 11.31 4.24 -3.88
CA GLU A 210 11.98 4.25 -5.18
C GLU A 210 13.46 4.49 -4.97
#